data_ad398bcabc2d8e29721872428f8ee865
#
_entry.id   ad398bcabc2d8e29721872428f8ee865
#
_cell.length_a   1.000
_cell.length_b   1.000
_cell.length_c   1.000
_cell.angle_alpha   90.00
_cell.angle_beta   90.00
_cell.angle_gamma   90.00
#
_symmetry.space_group_name_H-M   'P 1'
#
loop_
_entity.id
_entity.type
_entity.pdbx_description
1 polymer ?
#
loop_
_entity_poly.entity_id
_entity_poly.type
_entity_poly.pdbx_seq_one_letter_code
_entity_poly.pdbx_strand_id
1 'polypeptide(L)'
;MSIPIFEVQIDQNANLVTPSQEADIIKALGASGNTFTDAVVMSHGWNNDIDEARTLYRDFFRSLEQVFPAAAGTTLAAGIFWPSKKFAEADLIPGGAASADDPVADRVLLDRLQEMKHLFGDSQADEGLERMKALVAGLGADPNKQNQFVSLMGAILDRHTDPMQRSEDEGKATISDRAQNNGGAKVLKSFSLPITQKAKPGSGGAASVGGLAGGFAGNPALHPGGAGAAAGLGDFFSGIKAGALRLLNLATYSVMKDRAGKIGRDAVNPLLARIQAAVPQTLKFHLVGHSFGGRLVTAALDGPNALRVQTLLLLQAAYSHNGLALNFEANKNGFFHAVLDNHKVTGPILITHSKNDRAVGLAYPLASRLNGDDAAGIGDASDRFGGMGANGAQHVDKAEIPLLPVGGKYDFTTPGKRVFNLNGDAIIQSHGDVARPETAAVLAAAMTL
;
A
#
# COMPACT_ATOMS: atom_id res chain seq x y z
N MET A 1 -21.01 14.62 -20.99
CA MET A 1 -21.32 14.00 -19.68
C MET A 1 -19.97 13.54 -19.11
N SER A 2 -19.84 13.48 -17.80
CA SER A 2 -18.64 12.93 -17.14
C SER A 2 -19.04 11.62 -16.43
N ILE A 3 -18.06 10.75 -16.15
CA ILE A 3 -18.25 9.54 -15.36
C ILE A 3 -18.75 9.97 -13.97
N PRO A 4 -19.95 9.52 -13.52
CA PRO A 4 -20.40 9.79 -12.16
C PRO A 4 -19.58 9.01 -11.15
N ILE A 5 -19.06 9.69 -10.11
CA ILE A 5 -18.26 9.09 -9.06
C ILE A 5 -19.06 9.07 -7.76
N PHE A 6 -19.37 7.89 -7.26
CA PHE A 6 -20.03 7.68 -5.97
C PHE A 6 -18.97 7.47 -4.88
N GLU A 7 -19.12 8.13 -3.73
CA GLU A 7 -18.26 7.95 -2.59
C GLU A 7 -18.76 6.81 -1.70
N VAL A 8 -17.87 5.91 -1.33
CA VAL A 8 -18.13 4.84 -0.36
C VAL A 8 -17.15 5.02 0.79
N GLN A 9 -17.65 5.53 1.91
CA GLN A 9 -16.82 5.78 3.10
C GLN A 9 -16.94 4.60 4.06
N ILE A 10 -15.79 4.06 4.47
CA ILE A 10 -15.66 2.90 5.36
C ILE A 10 -14.81 3.30 6.56
N ASP A 11 -15.27 2.97 7.77
CA ASP A 11 -14.54 3.23 9.00
C ASP A 11 -13.41 2.21 9.26
N GLN A 12 -12.62 2.43 10.30
CA GLN A 12 -11.51 1.56 10.69
C GLN A 12 -11.95 0.16 11.15
N ASN A 13 -13.23 -0.04 11.47
CA ASN A 13 -13.81 -1.31 11.89
C ASN A 13 -14.43 -2.08 10.73
N ALA A 14 -14.30 -1.57 9.49
CA ALA A 14 -14.89 -2.09 8.27
C ALA A 14 -16.42 -1.93 8.20
N ASN A 15 -16.99 -0.85 8.75
CA ASN A 15 -18.40 -0.50 8.60
C ASN A 15 -18.56 0.62 7.58
N LEU A 16 -19.67 0.60 6.83
CA LEU A 16 -20.08 1.75 6.03
C LEU A 16 -20.43 2.92 6.95
N VAL A 17 -19.80 4.08 6.72
CA VAL A 17 -20.08 5.32 7.48
C VAL A 17 -21.48 5.83 7.17
N THR A 18 -21.90 5.70 5.90
CA THR A 18 -23.20 6.15 5.41
C THR A 18 -23.87 4.99 4.68
N PRO A 19 -24.82 4.29 5.30
CA PRO A 19 -25.49 3.12 4.68
C PRO A 19 -26.22 3.42 3.37
N SER A 20 -26.70 4.66 3.14
CA SER A 20 -27.39 5.04 1.91
C SER A 20 -26.48 5.00 0.67
N GLN A 21 -25.17 5.06 0.81
CA GLN A 21 -24.22 5.04 -0.31
C GLN A 21 -24.35 3.77 -1.16
N GLU A 22 -24.58 2.62 -0.54
CA GLU A 22 -24.88 1.36 -1.25
C GLU A 22 -26.18 1.46 -2.05
N ALA A 23 -27.25 1.95 -1.41
CA ALA A 23 -28.56 2.10 -2.05
C ALA A 23 -28.53 3.08 -3.24
N ASP A 24 -27.74 4.16 -3.12
CA ASP A 24 -27.58 5.15 -4.20
C ASP A 24 -26.88 4.54 -5.42
N ILE A 25 -25.86 3.70 -5.23
CA ILE A 25 -25.16 2.98 -6.30
C ILE A 25 -26.12 1.99 -6.96
N ILE A 26 -26.84 1.16 -6.17
CA ILE A 26 -27.80 0.18 -6.70
C ILE A 26 -28.89 0.90 -7.48
N LYS A 27 -29.44 1.99 -6.97
CA LYS A 27 -30.46 2.81 -7.65
C LYS A 27 -29.93 3.36 -8.97
N ALA A 28 -28.71 3.90 -9.00
CA ALA A 28 -28.13 4.44 -10.22
C ALA A 28 -27.90 3.37 -11.29
N LEU A 29 -27.38 2.20 -10.90
CA LEU A 29 -27.12 1.06 -11.80
C LEU A 29 -28.41 0.35 -12.24
N GLY A 30 -29.43 0.32 -11.40
CA GLY A 30 -30.74 -0.32 -11.69
C GLY A 30 -31.76 0.60 -12.34
N ALA A 31 -31.46 1.89 -12.56
CA ALA A 31 -32.41 2.85 -13.11
C ALA A 31 -32.86 2.47 -14.53
N SER A 32 -34.16 2.56 -14.79
CA SER A 32 -34.72 2.33 -16.13
C SER A 32 -34.13 3.32 -17.13
N GLY A 33 -33.61 2.80 -18.25
CA GLY A 33 -33.00 3.62 -19.30
C GLY A 33 -31.54 4.06 -19.02
N ASN A 34 -30.90 3.53 -17.97
CA ASN A 34 -29.45 3.74 -17.81
C ASN A 34 -28.69 3.05 -18.95
N THR A 35 -27.53 3.59 -19.28
CA THR A 35 -26.65 3.08 -20.35
C THR A 35 -25.39 2.43 -19.78
N PHE A 36 -25.30 2.23 -18.45
CA PHE A 36 -24.11 1.67 -17.81
C PHE A 36 -23.91 0.21 -18.20
N THR A 37 -22.74 -0.08 -18.73
CA THR A 37 -22.23 -1.42 -19.02
C THR A 37 -21.12 -1.82 -18.07
N ASP A 38 -20.49 -0.83 -17.43
CA ASP A 38 -19.31 -1.01 -16.60
C ASP A 38 -19.44 -0.26 -15.27
N ALA A 39 -19.00 -0.90 -14.19
CA ALA A 39 -18.85 -0.32 -12.88
C ALA A 39 -17.39 -0.43 -12.45
N VAL A 40 -16.73 0.72 -12.23
CA VAL A 40 -15.32 0.77 -11.80
C VAL A 40 -15.26 1.13 -10.33
N VAL A 41 -14.71 0.25 -9.51
CA VAL A 41 -14.50 0.49 -8.08
C VAL A 41 -13.02 0.76 -7.84
N MET A 42 -12.69 1.95 -7.30
CA MET A 42 -11.31 2.37 -7.09
C MET A 42 -10.98 2.62 -5.62
N SER A 43 -9.82 2.16 -5.16
CA SER A 43 -9.30 2.41 -3.81
C SER A 43 -7.96 3.12 -3.84
N HIS A 44 -7.86 4.20 -3.05
CA HIS A 44 -6.61 4.94 -2.81
C HIS A 44 -5.65 4.16 -1.90
N GLY A 45 -4.39 4.59 -1.89
CA GLY A 45 -3.33 4.05 -1.04
C GLY A 45 -3.30 4.62 0.37
N TRP A 46 -2.23 4.27 1.09
CA TRP A 46 -1.93 4.84 2.41
C TRP A 46 -1.52 6.32 2.28
N ASN A 47 -1.72 7.05 3.38
CA ASN A 47 -1.32 8.43 3.55
C ASN A 47 -2.07 9.45 2.66
N ASN A 48 -3.29 9.09 2.23
CA ASN A 48 -4.21 10.02 1.58
C ASN A 48 -5.29 10.44 2.57
N ASP A 49 -5.57 11.74 2.65
CA ASP A 49 -6.81 12.22 3.24
C ASP A 49 -7.98 12.11 2.24
N ILE A 50 -9.18 12.50 2.68
CA ILE A 50 -10.39 12.40 1.86
C ILE A 50 -10.27 13.27 0.59
N ASP A 51 -9.70 14.47 0.69
CA ASP A 51 -9.63 15.40 -0.44
C ASP A 51 -8.55 14.99 -1.46
N GLU A 52 -7.44 14.42 -0.98
CA GLU A 52 -6.42 13.82 -1.83
C GLU A 52 -6.96 12.58 -2.56
N ALA A 53 -7.72 11.74 -1.87
CA ALA A 53 -8.36 10.57 -2.49
C ALA A 53 -9.40 11.01 -3.54
N ARG A 54 -10.21 12.04 -3.27
CA ARG A 54 -11.14 12.63 -4.25
C ARG A 54 -10.40 13.16 -5.47
N THR A 55 -9.28 13.82 -5.25
CA THR A 55 -8.44 14.35 -6.34
C THR A 55 -7.89 13.22 -7.19
N LEU A 56 -7.33 12.17 -6.57
CA LEU A 56 -6.83 10.98 -7.26
C LEU A 56 -7.92 10.34 -8.14
N TYR A 57 -9.12 10.11 -7.57
CA TYR A 57 -10.21 9.49 -8.32
C TYR A 57 -10.69 10.36 -9.47
N ARG A 58 -10.93 11.65 -9.21
CA ARG A 58 -11.33 12.60 -10.27
C ARG A 58 -10.31 12.64 -11.41
N ASP A 59 -9.01 12.69 -11.09
CA ASP A 59 -7.97 12.83 -12.11
C ASP A 59 -7.77 11.51 -12.87
N PHE A 60 -7.89 10.35 -12.22
CA PHE A 60 -7.87 9.06 -12.90
C PHE A 60 -9.06 8.88 -13.85
N PHE A 61 -10.28 9.17 -13.40
CA PHE A 61 -11.47 9.03 -14.25
C PHE A 61 -11.50 10.07 -15.36
N ARG A 62 -10.97 11.28 -15.16
CA ARG A 62 -10.76 12.26 -16.25
C ARG A 62 -9.77 11.72 -17.30
N SER A 63 -8.69 11.09 -16.86
CA SER A 63 -7.75 10.42 -17.77
C SER A 63 -8.41 9.27 -18.53
N LEU A 64 -9.30 8.51 -17.89
CA LEU A 64 -10.08 7.47 -18.55
C LEU A 64 -11.03 8.04 -19.61
N GLU A 65 -11.75 9.13 -19.32
CA GLU A 65 -12.60 9.81 -20.30
C GLU A 65 -11.79 10.36 -21.50
N GLN A 66 -10.58 10.84 -21.23
CA GLN A 66 -9.71 11.34 -22.29
C GLN A 66 -9.28 10.25 -23.28
N VAL A 67 -8.93 9.04 -22.77
CA VAL A 67 -8.45 7.93 -23.62
C VAL A 67 -9.58 7.04 -24.12
N PHE A 68 -10.73 7.05 -23.44
CA PHE A 68 -11.91 6.26 -23.78
C PHE A 68 -13.19 7.10 -23.59
N PRO A 69 -13.51 8.01 -24.52
CA PRO A 69 -14.64 8.97 -24.38
C PRO A 69 -16.00 8.30 -24.19
N ALA A 70 -16.21 7.07 -24.70
CA ALA A 70 -17.45 6.32 -24.52
C ALA A 70 -17.71 6.00 -23.04
N ALA A 71 -16.67 5.88 -22.22
CA ALA A 71 -16.81 5.61 -20.77
C ALA A 71 -17.68 6.65 -20.05
N ALA A 72 -17.69 7.92 -20.50
CA ALA A 72 -18.50 8.98 -19.92
C ALA A 72 -20.01 8.68 -19.93
N GLY A 73 -20.49 7.83 -20.84
CA GLY A 73 -21.91 7.44 -20.94
C GLY A 73 -22.21 6.01 -20.53
N THR A 74 -21.19 5.18 -20.34
CA THR A 74 -21.36 3.73 -20.12
C THR A 74 -20.76 3.25 -18.79
N THR A 75 -20.08 4.12 -18.04
CA THR A 75 -19.36 3.74 -16.81
C THR A 75 -19.90 4.50 -15.60
N LEU A 76 -20.13 3.78 -14.50
CA LEU A 76 -20.29 4.33 -13.16
C LEU A 76 -19.03 4.04 -12.34
N ALA A 77 -18.54 5.04 -11.63
CA ALA A 77 -17.41 4.90 -10.73
C ALA A 77 -17.83 4.90 -9.24
N ALA A 78 -17.18 4.09 -8.42
CA ALA A 78 -17.28 4.12 -6.98
C ALA A 78 -15.87 4.26 -6.35
N GLY A 79 -15.63 5.34 -5.63
CA GLY A 79 -14.40 5.57 -4.88
C GLY A 79 -14.53 5.04 -3.45
N ILE A 80 -13.63 4.15 -3.04
CA ILE A 80 -13.55 3.63 -1.66
C ILE A 80 -12.68 4.56 -0.83
N PHE A 81 -13.28 5.20 0.18
CA PHE A 81 -12.58 6.06 1.14
C PHE A 81 -12.43 5.30 2.46
N TRP A 82 -11.20 5.09 2.89
CA TRP A 82 -10.89 4.35 4.09
C TRP A 82 -9.86 5.11 4.95
N PRO A 83 -9.83 4.91 6.30
CA PRO A 83 -8.94 5.66 7.17
C PRO A 83 -7.47 5.27 6.94
N SER A 84 -6.85 5.87 5.94
CA SER A 84 -5.42 5.81 5.67
C SER A 84 -4.78 7.04 6.28
N LYS A 85 -4.29 6.91 7.51
CA LYS A 85 -3.75 8.05 8.27
C LYS A 85 -2.63 8.75 7.50
N LYS A 86 -2.74 10.07 7.38
CA LYS A 86 -1.68 10.95 6.90
C LYS A 86 -0.83 11.41 8.09
N PHE A 87 0.48 11.32 7.95
CA PHE A 87 1.42 12.01 8.83
C PHE A 87 1.60 13.45 8.34
N ALA A 88 1.70 14.41 9.26
CA ALA A 88 2.02 15.78 8.87
C ALA A 88 3.40 15.84 8.22
N GLU A 89 3.50 16.51 7.08
CA GLU A 89 4.79 16.73 6.36
C GLU A 89 5.75 17.66 7.13
N ALA A 90 5.29 18.25 8.24
CA ALA A 90 6.04 19.21 9.05
C ALA A 90 7.28 18.64 9.76
N ASP A 91 7.57 17.36 9.59
CA ASP A 91 8.75 16.69 10.15
C ASP A 91 10.04 16.95 9.34
N LEU A 92 10.06 18.00 8.54
CA LEU A 92 11.27 18.54 7.93
C LEU A 92 12.08 19.27 9.00
N ILE A 93 12.87 18.49 9.74
CA ILE A 93 13.81 19.07 10.71
C ILE A 93 14.94 19.78 9.95
N PRO A 94 15.19 21.06 10.22
CA PRO A 94 16.35 21.77 9.66
C PRO A 94 17.66 21.07 10.03
N GLY A 95 18.56 21.01 9.06
CA GLY A 95 19.82 20.31 9.12
C GLY A 95 20.71 20.55 10.35
N GLY A 96 21.22 19.49 11.01
CA GLY A 96 22.18 19.43 12.11
C GLY A 96 22.38 17.99 12.59
N ALA A 97 23.58 17.55 12.87
CA ALA A 97 23.88 16.21 13.40
C ALA A 97 23.29 16.06 14.80
N ALA A 98 22.29 15.22 14.98
CA ALA A 98 21.64 14.99 16.27
C ALA A 98 22.51 14.10 17.17
N SER A 99 22.83 14.59 18.36
CA SER A 99 23.46 13.79 19.42
C SER A 99 22.44 12.88 20.12
N ALA A 100 22.90 11.90 20.93
CA ALA A 100 22.02 11.00 21.68
C ALA A 100 21.01 11.73 22.60
N ASP A 101 21.32 12.95 23.01
CA ASP A 101 20.54 13.82 23.90
C ASP A 101 19.88 15.00 23.17
N ASP A 102 19.67 14.91 21.85
CA ASP A 102 19.10 15.99 21.06
C ASP A 102 17.61 16.18 21.39
N PRO A 103 17.21 17.38 21.89
CA PRO A 103 15.81 17.71 22.19
C PRO A 103 14.89 17.66 20.96
N VAL A 104 15.44 17.86 19.77
CA VAL A 104 14.69 17.80 18.51
C VAL A 104 14.27 16.35 18.22
N ALA A 105 15.18 15.38 18.44
CA ALA A 105 14.87 13.97 18.28
C ALA A 105 13.77 13.49 19.25
N ASP A 106 13.81 13.98 20.49
CA ASP A 106 12.75 13.69 21.49
C ASP A 106 11.40 14.24 21.03
N ARG A 107 11.37 15.47 20.55
CA ARG A 107 10.15 16.11 20.07
C ARG A 107 9.54 15.31 18.90
N VAL A 108 10.34 14.91 17.90
CA VAL A 108 9.87 14.13 16.76
C VAL A 108 9.29 12.79 17.21
N LEU A 109 9.94 12.10 18.16
CA LEU A 109 9.41 10.85 18.71
C LEU A 109 8.09 11.06 19.47
N LEU A 110 7.99 12.14 20.27
CA LEU A 110 6.77 12.48 21.00
C LEU A 110 5.64 12.82 20.04
N ASP A 111 5.90 13.62 19.01
CA ASP A 111 4.92 13.98 17.99
C ASP A 111 4.45 12.73 17.24
N ARG A 112 5.36 11.83 16.86
CA ARG A 112 5.02 10.57 16.20
C ARG A 112 4.14 9.66 17.09
N LEU A 113 4.48 9.51 18.37
CA LEU A 113 3.68 8.75 19.31
C LEU A 113 2.29 9.39 19.53
N GLN A 114 2.20 10.73 19.53
CA GLN A 114 0.92 11.43 19.59
C GLN A 114 0.06 11.19 18.35
N GLU A 115 0.65 11.24 17.17
CA GLU A 115 -0.03 10.96 15.91
C GLU A 115 -0.55 9.52 15.81
N MET A 116 0.15 8.57 16.43
CA MET A 116 -0.28 7.17 16.50
C MET A 116 -1.45 6.93 17.45
N LYS A 117 -1.80 7.89 18.29
CA LYS A 117 -2.95 7.77 19.21
C LYS A 117 -4.23 7.52 18.41
N HIS A 118 -5.06 6.61 18.89
CA HIS A 118 -6.28 6.12 18.23
C HIS A 118 -6.06 5.36 16.90
N LEU A 119 -4.80 5.20 16.45
CA LEU A 119 -4.49 4.47 15.23
C LEU A 119 -4.94 3.01 15.32
N PHE A 120 -4.77 2.40 16.48
CA PHE A 120 -5.05 0.98 16.71
C PHE A 120 -6.52 0.70 17.06
N GLY A 121 -7.29 1.72 17.45
CA GLY A 121 -8.71 1.59 17.78
C GLY A 121 -8.99 0.94 19.15
N ASP A 122 -7.99 0.81 20.01
CA ASP A 122 -8.15 0.29 21.38
C ASP A 122 -7.44 1.17 22.43
N SER A 123 -8.03 1.24 23.63
CA SER A 123 -7.50 2.06 24.72
C SER A 123 -6.18 1.52 25.28
N GLN A 124 -5.93 0.22 25.25
CA GLN A 124 -4.68 -0.37 25.76
C GLN A 124 -3.51 0.00 24.85
N ALA A 125 -3.73 0.11 23.54
CA ALA A 125 -2.72 0.61 22.61
C ALA A 125 -2.41 2.09 22.91
N ASP A 126 -3.46 2.91 23.12
CA ASP A 126 -3.29 4.32 23.47
C ASP A 126 -2.53 4.51 24.80
N GLU A 127 -2.86 3.72 25.83
CA GLU A 127 -2.12 3.70 27.10
C GLU A 127 -0.66 3.26 26.91
N GLY A 128 -0.43 2.26 26.06
CA GLY A 128 0.92 1.82 25.67
C GLY A 128 1.73 2.94 25.04
N LEU A 129 1.14 3.70 24.12
CA LEU A 129 1.76 4.85 23.47
C LEU A 129 2.06 5.98 24.46
N GLU A 130 1.16 6.27 25.42
CA GLU A 130 1.43 7.25 26.48
C GLU A 130 2.59 6.82 27.40
N ARG A 131 2.67 5.54 27.73
CA ARG A 131 3.82 5.00 28.46
C ARG A 131 5.11 5.12 27.68
N MET A 132 5.08 4.88 26.35
CA MET A 132 6.24 5.04 25.49
C MET A 132 6.71 6.50 25.44
N LYS A 133 5.83 7.50 25.45
CA LYS A 133 6.19 8.93 25.55
C LYS A 133 7.03 9.23 26.79
N ALA A 134 6.67 8.64 27.94
CA ALA A 134 7.42 8.83 29.17
C ALA A 134 8.86 8.25 29.11
N LEU A 135 9.12 7.31 28.17
CA LEU A 135 10.44 6.70 27.99
C LEU A 135 11.34 7.52 27.05
N VAL A 136 10.81 8.42 26.23
CA VAL A 136 11.56 9.16 25.20
C VAL A 136 12.72 9.95 25.81
N ALA A 137 12.47 10.65 26.91
CA ALA A 137 13.55 11.32 27.66
C ALA A 137 14.54 10.26 28.21
N GLY A 138 15.76 10.30 27.74
CA GLY A 138 16.83 9.35 28.09
C GLY A 138 16.81 8.01 27.33
N LEU A 139 15.92 7.83 26.34
CA LEU A 139 15.86 6.64 25.50
C LEU A 139 17.21 6.33 24.82
N GLY A 140 17.97 7.36 24.44
CA GLY A 140 19.27 7.22 23.79
C GLY A 140 20.32 6.52 24.63
N ALA A 141 20.27 6.68 25.96
CA ALA A 141 21.32 6.24 26.88
C ALA A 141 20.91 5.10 27.82
N ASP A 142 19.62 4.91 28.11
CA ASP A 142 19.14 3.95 29.12
C ASP A 142 18.64 2.64 28.48
N PRO A 143 19.39 1.50 28.63
CA PRO A 143 18.98 0.20 28.10
C PRO A 143 17.64 -0.30 28.64
N ASN A 144 17.27 0.06 29.87
CA ASN A 144 16.01 -0.37 30.46
C ASN A 144 14.84 0.33 29.76
N LYS A 145 14.97 1.64 29.47
CA LYS A 145 13.98 2.38 28.68
C LYS A 145 13.88 1.85 27.26
N GLN A 146 15.01 1.51 26.62
CA GLN A 146 15.03 0.89 25.30
C GLN A 146 14.29 -0.45 25.27
N ASN A 147 14.51 -1.32 26.27
CA ASN A 147 13.80 -2.59 26.41
C ASN A 147 12.29 -2.38 26.60
N GLN A 148 11.91 -1.47 27.50
CA GLN A 148 10.50 -1.17 27.74
C GLN A 148 9.82 -0.58 26.50
N PHE A 149 10.47 0.33 25.77
CA PHE A 149 9.94 0.96 24.56
C PHE A 149 9.63 -0.10 23.47
N VAL A 150 10.58 -1.00 23.20
CA VAL A 150 10.42 -2.06 22.19
C VAL A 150 9.37 -3.08 22.64
N SER A 151 9.35 -3.46 23.93
CA SER A 151 8.37 -4.42 24.45
C SER A 151 6.94 -3.87 24.39
N LEU A 152 6.73 -2.58 24.70
CA LEU A 152 5.43 -1.94 24.57
C LEU A 152 4.95 -1.92 23.11
N MET A 153 5.81 -1.53 22.17
CA MET A 153 5.46 -1.54 20.75
C MET A 153 5.19 -2.95 20.24
N GLY A 154 6.03 -3.92 20.61
CA GLY A 154 5.83 -5.33 20.27
C GLY A 154 4.46 -5.84 20.76
N ALA A 155 4.11 -5.59 22.01
CA ALA A 155 2.81 -5.99 22.58
C ALA A 155 1.61 -5.32 21.88
N ILE A 156 1.74 -4.07 21.41
CA ILE A 156 0.72 -3.39 20.61
C ILE A 156 0.60 -4.11 19.25
N LEU A 157 1.70 -4.34 18.55
CA LEU A 157 1.71 -4.99 17.23
C LEU A 157 1.17 -6.41 17.28
N ASP A 158 1.53 -7.20 18.29
CA ASP A 158 1.08 -8.59 18.43
C ASP A 158 -0.44 -8.72 18.56
N ARG A 159 -1.10 -7.69 19.10
CA ARG A 159 -2.57 -7.64 19.18
C ARG A 159 -3.25 -7.16 17.88
N HIS A 160 -2.57 -6.36 17.09
CA HIS A 160 -3.17 -5.65 15.95
C HIS A 160 -2.71 -6.13 14.58
N THR A 161 -1.83 -7.11 14.51
CA THR A 161 -1.42 -7.72 13.25
C THR A 161 -1.94 -9.15 13.16
N ASP A 162 -2.59 -9.48 12.03
CA ASP A 162 -3.09 -10.81 11.74
C ASP A 162 -1.91 -11.79 11.57
N PRO A 163 -1.82 -12.87 12.39
CA PRO A 163 -0.74 -13.84 12.26
C PRO A 163 -0.64 -14.50 10.88
N MET A 164 -1.77 -14.69 10.18
CA MET A 164 -1.77 -15.23 8.81
C MET A 164 -1.16 -14.25 7.83
N GLN A 165 -1.45 -12.95 7.98
CA GLN A 165 -0.90 -11.91 7.14
C GLN A 165 0.60 -11.66 7.38
N ARG A 166 1.11 -11.96 8.58
CA ARG A 166 2.54 -11.93 8.89
C ARG A 166 3.32 -13.02 8.18
N SER A 167 2.73 -14.22 8.02
CA SER A 167 3.47 -15.41 7.55
C SER A 167 3.97 -15.29 6.12
N GLU A 168 3.40 -14.39 5.32
CA GLU A 168 3.75 -14.23 3.91
C GLU A 168 4.95 -13.31 3.67
N ASP A 169 4.90 -12.16 4.32
CA ASP A 169 5.79 -11.04 4.04
C ASP A 169 6.85 -10.85 5.12
N GLU A 170 6.64 -11.44 6.29
CA GLU A 170 7.45 -11.20 7.47
C GLU A 170 8.03 -12.53 7.96
N GLY A 171 9.30 -12.52 8.35
CA GLY A 171 9.94 -13.68 8.98
C GLY A 171 9.16 -14.14 10.22
N LYS A 172 9.47 -15.33 10.74
CA LYS A 172 8.72 -15.96 11.82
C LYS A 172 8.78 -15.25 13.19
N ALA A 173 9.78 -14.36 13.42
CA ALA A 173 10.00 -13.72 14.72
C ALA A 173 9.31 -12.34 14.80
N THR A 174 8.43 -12.14 15.78
CA THR A 174 7.79 -10.84 16.05
C THR A 174 8.75 -9.83 16.69
N ILE A 175 8.35 -8.56 16.78
CA ILE A 175 9.11 -7.55 17.54
C ILE A 175 9.21 -7.95 19.02
N SER A 176 8.16 -8.56 19.58
CA SER A 176 8.18 -9.12 20.94
C SER A 176 9.19 -10.24 21.10
N ASP A 177 9.24 -11.20 20.17
CA ASP A 177 10.23 -12.28 20.16
C ASP A 177 11.67 -11.74 20.12
N ARG A 178 11.89 -10.72 19.29
CA ARG A 178 13.20 -10.08 19.18
C ARG A 178 13.60 -9.31 20.42
N ALA A 179 12.64 -8.61 21.04
CA ALA A 179 12.88 -7.91 22.29
C ALA A 179 13.28 -8.88 23.38
N GLN A 180 12.62 -10.04 23.48
CA GLN A 180 12.92 -11.10 24.43
C GLN A 180 14.28 -11.75 24.15
N ASN A 181 14.59 -12.08 22.90
CA ASN A 181 15.81 -12.83 22.55
C ASN A 181 17.06 -11.96 22.47
N ASN A 182 16.92 -10.70 22.04
CA ASN A 182 18.07 -9.84 21.74
C ASN A 182 18.17 -8.58 22.63
N GLY A 183 17.11 -8.24 23.35
CA GLY A 183 16.95 -6.97 24.07
C GLY A 183 16.62 -5.78 23.17
N GLY A 184 15.89 -4.80 23.73
CA GLY A 184 15.40 -3.65 22.98
C GLY A 184 16.50 -2.77 22.40
N ALA A 185 17.61 -2.62 23.10
CA ALA A 185 18.78 -1.88 22.60
C ALA A 185 19.29 -2.42 21.26
N LYS A 186 19.43 -3.74 21.15
CA LYS A 186 19.90 -4.38 19.91
C LYS A 186 18.84 -4.29 18.79
N VAL A 187 17.57 -4.40 19.13
CA VAL A 187 16.46 -4.19 18.19
C VAL A 187 16.51 -2.76 17.63
N LEU A 188 16.52 -1.72 18.48
CA LEU A 188 16.57 -0.34 18.02
C LEU A 188 17.85 -0.04 17.21
N LYS A 189 18.98 -0.60 17.63
CA LYS A 189 20.23 -0.47 16.88
C LYS A 189 20.17 -1.10 15.49
N SER A 190 19.50 -2.26 15.34
CA SER A 190 19.31 -2.88 14.01
C SER A 190 18.51 -2.01 13.06
N PHE A 191 17.56 -1.22 13.59
CA PHE A 191 16.81 -0.24 12.81
C PHE A 191 17.55 1.07 12.57
N SER A 192 18.62 1.37 13.32
CA SER A 192 19.37 2.62 13.16
C SER A 192 20.36 2.61 12.01
N LEU A 193 20.70 1.43 11.47
CA LEU A 193 21.70 1.30 10.41
C LEU A 193 21.20 1.90 9.10
N PRO A 194 22.05 2.64 8.35
CA PRO A 194 21.69 3.12 7.04
C PRO A 194 21.47 1.93 6.08
N ILE A 195 20.43 2.05 5.26
CA ILE A 195 20.11 1.07 4.26
C ILE A 195 21.00 1.33 3.05
N THR A 196 22.00 0.49 2.86
CA THR A 196 22.85 0.54 1.67
C THR A 196 22.34 -0.45 0.63
N GLN A 197 21.86 0.04 -0.52
CA GLN A 197 21.72 -0.82 -1.70
C GLN A 197 23.11 -1.17 -2.19
N LYS A 198 23.39 -2.48 -2.40
CA LYS A 198 24.57 -2.87 -3.17
C LYS A 198 24.38 -2.32 -4.60
N ALA A 199 25.24 -1.39 -4.99
CA ALA A 199 25.28 -0.93 -6.37
C ALA A 199 25.52 -2.14 -7.29
N LYS A 200 24.70 -2.28 -8.36
CA LYS A 200 25.00 -3.23 -9.44
C LYS A 200 26.40 -2.91 -9.97
N PRO A 201 27.22 -3.93 -10.28
CA PRO A 201 28.51 -3.70 -10.94
C PRO A 201 28.27 -2.94 -12.25
N GLY A 202 28.75 -1.68 -12.33
CA GLY A 202 28.62 -0.83 -13.51
C GLY A 202 27.87 0.50 -13.31
N SER A 203 27.21 0.75 -12.16
CA SER A 203 26.66 2.06 -11.85
C SER A 203 27.56 2.76 -10.81
N GLY A 204 28.31 3.75 -11.21
CA GLY A 204 29.12 4.57 -10.30
C GLY A 204 28.26 5.35 -9.33
N GLY A 205 28.46 5.12 -8.03
CA GLY A 205 27.87 5.88 -6.95
C GLY A 205 26.99 5.05 -6.00
N ALA A 206 27.47 4.86 -4.77
CA ALA A 206 26.64 4.35 -3.68
C ALA A 206 25.64 5.43 -3.28
N ALA A 207 24.36 5.23 -3.60
CA ALA A 207 23.29 6.08 -3.10
C ALA A 207 22.91 5.60 -1.69
N SER A 208 23.19 6.40 -0.68
CA SER A 208 22.63 6.22 0.66
C SER A 208 21.13 6.53 0.61
N VAL A 209 20.31 5.57 0.98
CA VAL A 209 18.85 5.76 1.04
C VAL A 209 18.51 6.40 2.38
N GLY A 210 18.43 7.72 2.39
CA GLY A 210 17.90 8.47 3.54
C GLY A 210 16.42 8.16 3.76
N GLY A 211 16.11 7.63 4.92
CA GLY A 211 14.81 7.64 5.59
C GLY A 211 13.60 6.99 4.91
N LEU A 212 12.95 6.07 5.62
CA LEU A 212 11.61 5.55 5.33
C LEU A 212 10.53 6.63 5.21
N ALA A 213 10.76 7.82 5.77
CA ALA A 213 9.80 8.93 5.77
C ALA A 213 9.51 9.50 4.36
N GLY A 214 10.45 9.42 3.42
CA GLY A 214 10.25 9.96 2.06
C GLY A 214 9.57 9.02 1.07
N GLY A 215 9.41 7.73 1.40
CA GLY A 215 8.82 6.73 0.50
C GLY A 215 7.29 6.71 0.45
N PHE A 216 6.65 7.30 1.44
CA PHE A 216 5.20 7.29 1.59
C PHE A 216 4.57 8.71 1.53
N ALA A 217 5.34 9.73 1.28
CA ALA A 217 4.81 11.07 1.04
C ALA A 217 3.94 11.08 -0.22
N GLY A 218 2.78 11.72 -0.13
CA GLY A 218 1.83 11.87 -1.24
C GLY A 218 2.45 12.51 -2.49
N ASN A 219 1.74 12.45 -3.57
CA ASN A 219 2.13 12.87 -4.92
C ASN A 219 2.95 14.19 -4.96
N PRO A 220 4.25 14.16 -5.32
CA PRO A 220 5.07 15.36 -5.39
C PRO A 220 4.64 16.36 -6.48
N ALA A 221 3.74 15.99 -7.37
CA ALA A 221 3.18 16.89 -8.38
C ALA A 221 2.29 17.99 -7.80
N LEU A 222 1.87 17.89 -6.53
CA LEU A 222 1.05 18.89 -5.84
C LEU A 222 1.86 19.92 -5.03
N HIS A 223 3.18 19.73 -4.88
CA HIS A 223 4.04 20.63 -4.11
C HIS A 223 5.36 20.96 -4.82
N PRO A 224 5.49 22.12 -5.48
CA PRO A 224 6.68 22.51 -6.26
C PRO A 224 7.94 22.82 -5.43
N GLY A 225 8.09 22.26 -4.23
CA GLY A 225 9.22 22.51 -3.34
C GLY A 225 9.86 21.29 -2.67
N GLY A 226 9.36 20.08 -2.92
CA GLY A 226 9.64 18.91 -2.06
C GLY A 226 10.85 18.04 -2.43
N ALA A 227 11.47 18.20 -3.59
CA ALA A 227 12.53 17.26 -4.04
C ALA A 227 13.89 17.39 -3.31
N GLY A 228 14.12 18.48 -2.59
CA GLY A 228 15.41 18.73 -1.87
C GLY A 228 15.43 18.27 -0.42
N ALA A 229 14.26 18.09 0.20
CA ALA A 229 14.18 17.89 1.66
C ALA A 229 14.22 16.41 2.09
N ALA A 230 13.85 15.47 1.21
CA ALA A 230 13.85 14.04 1.53
C ALA A 230 15.26 13.43 1.69
N ALA A 231 16.30 14.05 1.12
CA ALA A 231 17.68 13.58 1.21
C ALA A 231 18.35 13.88 2.57
N GLY A 232 17.80 14.82 3.36
CA GLY A 232 18.42 15.30 4.61
C GLY A 232 18.05 14.55 5.88
N LEU A 233 16.87 13.89 5.93
CA LEU A 233 16.38 13.27 7.18
C LEU A 233 17.09 11.96 7.55
N GLY A 234 17.60 11.21 6.59
CA GLY A 234 18.29 9.94 6.83
C GLY A 234 19.65 10.09 7.47
N ASP A 235 20.35 11.20 7.20
CA ASP A 235 21.68 11.49 7.76
C ASP A 235 21.60 12.19 9.12
N PHE A 236 20.42 12.65 9.50
CA PHE A 236 20.18 13.44 10.71
C PHE A 236 20.07 12.62 11.98
N PHE A 237 19.36 11.49 11.91
CA PHE A 237 19.15 10.62 13.04
C PHE A 237 20.07 9.41 12.94
N SER A 238 21.14 9.42 13.74
CA SER A 238 21.93 8.23 13.99
C SER A 238 21.60 7.66 15.39
N GLY A 239 21.75 6.35 15.58
CA GLY A 239 21.65 5.73 16.88
C GLY A 239 20.22 5.29 17.28
N ILE A 240 20.02 5.14 18.58
CA ILE A 240 18.83 4.51 19.19
C ILE A 240 17.52 5.26 18.87
N LYS A 241 17.51 6.59 18.91
CA LYS A 241 16.31 7.40 18.64
C LYS A 241 15.86 7.28 17.17
N ALA A 242 16.82 7.22 16.24
CA ALA A 242 16.53 6.93 14.84
C ALA A 242 15.91 5.54 14.66
N GLY A 243 16.44 4.54 15.36
CA GLY A 243 15.88 3.20 15.39
C GLY A 243 14.45 3.18 15.95
N ALA A 244 14.22 3.94 17.03
CA ALA A 244 12.86 4.07 17.60
C ALA A 244 11.86 4.70 16.63
N LEU A 245 12.24 5.78 15.94
CA LEU A 245 11.37 6.43 14.93
C LEU A 245 11.06 5.46 13.78
N ARG A 246 12.04 4.71 13.30
CA ARG A 246 11.82 3.70 12.26
C ARG A 246 10.90 2.56 12.73
N LEU A 247 11.04 2.14 13.99
CA LEU A 247 10.12 1.15 14.59
C LEU A 247 8.68 1.68 14.63
N LEU A 248 8.46 2.96 15.00
CA LEU A 248 7.12 3.57 14.98
C LEU A 248 6.54 3.66 13.57
N ASN A 249 7.35 4.03 12.59
CA ASN A 249 6.93 4.09 11.19
C ASN A 249 6.55 2.71 10.67
N LEU A 250 7.31 1.68 11.01
CA LEU A 250 6.99 0.29 10.69
C LEU A 250 5.69 -0.16 11.33
N ALA A 251 5.49 0.13 12.61
CA ALA A 251 4.25 -0.22 13.30
C ALA A 251 3.04 0.39 12.59
N THR A 252 3.13 1.64 12.18
CA THR A 252 2.09 2.31 11.41
C THR A 252 1.86 1.65 10.06
N TYR A 253 2.94 1.29 9.35
CA TYR A 253 2.88 0.58 8.08
C TYR A 253 2.12 -0.76 8.22
N SER A 254 2.50 -1.59 9.20
CA SER A 254 1.88 -2.90 9.44
C SER A 254 0.39 -2.77 9.72
N VAL A 255 -0.01 -1.82 10.57
CA VAL A 255 -1.43 -1.57 10.87
C VAL A 255 -2.21 -1.12 9.64
N MET A 256 -1.64 -0.26 8.80
CA MET A 256 -2.32 0.21 7.59
C MET A 256 -2.45 -0.89 6.53
N LYS A 257 -1.43 -1.74 6.39
CA LYS A 257 -1.46 -2.94 5.55
C LYS A 257 -2.60 -3.88 5.97
N ASP A 258 -2.71 -4.18 7.27
CA ASP A 258 -3.73 -5.08 7.81
C ASP A 258 -5.12 -4.47 7.72
N ARG A 259 -5.24 -3.17 7.99
CA ARG A 259 -6.50 -2.42 7.82
C ARG A 259 -7.01 -2.48 6.38
N ALA A 260 -6.13 -2.26 5.40
CA ALA A 260 -6.49 -2.37 3.99
C ALA A 260 -7.03 -3.77 3.65
N GLY A 261 -6.36 -4.83 4.10
CA GLY A 261 -6.81 -6.21 3.94
C GLY A 261 -8.17 -6.47 4.61
N LYS A 262 -8.33 -6.03 5.88
CA LYS A 262 -9.58 -6.18 6.64
C LYS A 262 -10.75 -5.47 5.96
N ILE A 263 -10.57 -4.20 5.58
CA ILE A 263 -11.63 -3.42 4.91
C ILE A 263 -12.00 -4.05 3.58
N GLY A 264 -11.03 -4.53 2.80
CA GLY A 264 -11.30 -5.25 1.54
C GLY A 264 -12.20 -6.46 1.78
N ARG A 265 -11.79 -7.35 2.71
CA ARG A 265 -12.46 -8.62 2.97
C ARG A 265 -13.82 -8.44 3.68
N ASP A 266 -13.87 -7.58 4.72
CA ASP A 266 -14.99 -7.54 5.66
C ASP A 266 -16.03 -6.46 5.31
N ALA A 267 -15.68 -5.45 4.50
CA ALA A 267 -16.57 -4.38 4.07
C ALA A 267 -16.80 -4.39 2.54
N VAL A 268 -15.74 -4.30 1.74
CA VAL A 268 -15.88 -4.12 0.29
C VAL A 268 -16.37 -5.40 -0.39
N ASN A 269 -15.92 -6.58 0.02
CA ASN A 269 -16.42 -7.85 -0.51
C ASN A 269 -17.94 -8.00 -0.31
N PRO A 270 -18.50 -7.89 0.92
CA PRO A 270 -19.95 -8.04 1.08
C PRO A 270 -20.75 -6.91 0.40
N LEU A 271 -20.23 -5.68 0.39
CA LEU A 271 -20.85 -4.56 -0.31
C LEU A 271 -20.99 -4.87 -1.81
N LEU A 272 -19.90 -5.23 -2.48
CA LEU A 272 -19.92 -5.51 -3.90
C LEU A 272 -20.75 -6.75 -4.25
N ALA A 273 -20.74 -7.78 -3.40
CA ALA A 273 -21.59 -8.94 -3.59
C ALA A 273 -23.10 -8.58 -3.55
N ARG A 274 -23.52 -7.69 -2.61
CA ARG A 274 -24.91 -7.19 -2.57
C ARG A 274 -25.24 -6.34 -3.77
N ILE A 275 -24.35 -5.45 -4.20
CA ILE A 275 -24.54 -4.64 -5.41
C ILE A 275 -24.69 -5.56 -6.62
N GLN A 276 -23.78 -6.53 -6.82
CA GLN A 276 -23.86 -7.48 -7.95
C GLN A 276 -25.17 -8.29 -7.96
N ALA A 277 -25.68 -8.67 -6.80
CA ALA A 277 -26.94 -9.38 -6.69
C ALA A 277 -28.18 -8.53 -7.05
N ALA A 278 -28.06 -7.21 -6.90
CA ALA A 278 -29.15 -6.26 -7.10
C ALA A 278 -29.19 -5.60 -8.49
N VAL A 279 -28.15 -5.79 -9.32
CA VAL A 279 -28.02 -5.14 -10.63
C VAL A 279 -28.04 -6.15 -11.78
N PRO A 280 -28.20 -5.70 -13.06
CA PRO A 280 -28.16 -6.60 -14.21
C PRO A 280 -26.87 -7.42 -14.28
N GLN A 281 -26.97 -8.71 -14.56
CA GLN A 281 -25.83 -9.63 -14.66
C GLN A 281 -24.89 -9.33 -15.84
N THR A 282 -25.32 -8.49 -16.78
CA THR A 282 -24.51 -8.03 -17.92
C THR A 282 -23.55 -6.91 -17.55
N LEU A 283 -23.71 -6.28 -16.36
CA LEU A 283 -22.82 -5.23 -15.89
C LEU A 283 -21.46 -5.80 -15.52
N LYS A 284 -20.42 -5.27 -16.14
CA LYS A 284 -19.02 -5.67 -15.87
C LYS A 284 -18.47 -4.86 -14.69
N PHE A 285 -17.87 -5.54 -13.72
CA PHE A 285 -17.20 -4.89 -12.58
C PHE A 285 -15.70 -4.90 -12.80
N HIS A 286 -15.06 -3.76 -12.55
CA HIS A 286 -13.62 -3.57 -12.63
C HIS A 286 -13.12 -3.03 -11.28
N LEU A 287 -12.10 -3.67 -10.71
CA LEU A 287 -11.46 -3.18 -9.48
C LEU A 287 -10.13 -2.52 -9.83
N VAL A 288 -9.90 -1.33 -9.29
CA VAL A 288 -8.67 -0.56 -9.45
C VAL A 288 -8.13 -0.21 -8.07
N GLY A 289 -6.85 -0.51 -7.80
CA GLY A 289 -6.27 -0.20 -6.50
C GLY A 289 -4.86 0.35 -6.61
N HIS A 290 -4.61 1.51 -5.97
CA HIS A 290 -3.29 2.10 -5.86
C HIS A 290 -2.64 1.75 -4.52
N SER A 291 -1.39 1.32 -4.52
CA SER A 291 -0.62 1.09 -3.29
C SER A 291 -1.32 0.09 -2.36
N PHE A 292 -1.60 0.43 -1.10
CA PHE A 292 -2.45 -0.38 -0.21
C PHE A 292 -3.90 -0.50 -0.67
N GLY A 293 -4.40 0.41 -1.51
CA GLY A 293 -5.67 0.21 -2.20
C GLY A 293 -5.65 -1.00 -3.13
N GLY A 294 -4.50 -1.32 -3.74
CA GLY A 294 -4.29 -2.57 -4.48
C GLY A 294 -4.47 -3.81 -3.58
N ARG A 295 -3.90 -3.80 -2.37
CA ARG A 295 -4.13 -4.84 -1.38
C ARG A 295 -5.60 -4.92 -0.97
N LEU A 296 -6.27 -3.78 -0.74
CA LEU A 296 -7.67 -3.70 -0.35
C LEU A 296 -8.58 -4.35 -1.39
N VAL A 297 -8.45 -3.98 -2.67
CA VAL A 297 -9.31 -4.53 -3.72
C VAL A 297 -9.02 -6.00 -4.02
N THR A 298 -7.77 -6.46 -3.85
CA THR A 298 -7.42 -7.88 -3.97
C THR A 298 -8.01 -8.68 -2.80
N ALA A 299 -7.97 -8.14 -1.58
CA ALA A 299 -8.60 -8.74 -0.39
C ALA A 299 -10.13 -8.80 -0.51
N ALA A 300 -10.75 -7.84 -1.22
CA ALA A 300 -12.18 -7.91 -1.52
C ALA A 300 -12.55 -9.11 -2.40
N LEU A 301 -11.68 -9.51 -3.34
CA LEU A 301 -11.88 -10.71 -4.14
C LEU A 301 -11.68 -12.00 -3.34
N ASP A 302 -10.82 -11.96 -2.33
CA ASP A 302 -10.53 -13.09 -1.43
C ASP A 302 -11.47 -13.15 -0.20
N GLY A 303 -12.49 -12.30 -0.16
CA GLY A 303 -13.48 -12.26 0.91
C GLY A 303 -14.48 -13.44 0.89
N PRO A 304 -15.34 -13.53 1.93
CA PRO A 304 -16.23 -14.69 2.16
C PRO A 304 -17.34 -14.83 1.11
N ASN A 305 -17.74 -13.74 0.46
CA ASN A 305 -18.82 -13.79 -0.53
C ASN A 305 -18.25 -14.10 -1.92
N ALA A 306 -19.06 -14.78 -2.74
CA ALA A 306 -18.71 -15.13 -4.11
C ALA A 306 -18.74 -13.88 -5.00
N LEU A 307 -17.65 -13.10 -4.99
CA LEU A 307 -17.46 -11.93 -5.84
C LEU A 307 -16.64 -12.32 -7.08
N ARG A 308 -17.11 -11.92 -8.26
CA ARG A 308 -16.38 -12.05 -9.53
C ARG A 308 -16.37 -10.73 -10.26
N VAL A 309 -15.23 -10.40 -10.85
CA VAL A 309 -15.06 -9.15 -11.61
C VAL A 309 -14.44 -9.40 -12.97
N GLN A 310 -14.65 -8.48 -13.90
CA GLN A 310 -14.06 -8.55 -15.24
C GLN A 310 -12.56 -8.25 -15.20
N THR A 311 -12.13 -7.24 -14.44
CA THR A 311 -10.72 -6.80 -14.42
C THR A 311 -10.28 -6.46 -13.01
N LEU A 312 -9.03 -6.80 -12.69
CA LEU A 312 -8.30 -6.29 -11.54
C LEU A 312 -7.11 -5.49 -12.04
N LEU A 313 -7.10 -4.17 -11.82
CA LEU A 313 -5.98 -3.28 -12.15
C LEU A 313 -5.27 -2.85 -10.87
N LEU A 314 -4.02 -3.22 -10.74
CA LEU A 314 -3.14 -2.93 -9.62
C LEU A 314 -2.13 -1.86 -10.02
N LEU A 315 -2.32 -0.65 -9.51
CA LEU A 315 -1.45 0.50 -9.77
C LEU A 315 -0.40 0.59 -8.67
N GLN A 316 0.84 0.19 -8.97
CA GLN A 316 1.97 0.15 -8.03
C GLN A 316 1.58 -0.41 -6.65
N ALA A 317 0.95 -1.60 -6.65
CA ALA A 317 0.37 -2.18 -5.45
C ALA A 317 1.42 -2.50 -4.37
N ALA A 318 1.11 -2.14 -3.12
CA ALA A 318 1.98 -2.29 -1.97
C ALA A 318 1.65 -3.57 -1.18
N TYR A 319 1.92 -4.73 -1.78
CA TYR A 319 1.96 -6.03 -1.12
C TYR A 319 2.93 -6.95 -1.85
N SER A 320 3.16 -8.16 -1.32
CA SER A 320 4.15 -9.09 -1.86
C SER A 320 3.98 -9.35 -3.34
N HIS A 321 5.06 -9.30 -4.09
CA HIS A 321 5.06 -9.71 -5.50
C HIS A 321 4.74 -11.20 -5.68
N ASN A 322 4.85 -12.01 -4.60
CA ASN A 322 4.44 -13.41 -4.55
C ASN A 322 2.97 -13.58 -4.12
N GLY A 323 2.25 -12.48 -3.82
CA GLY A 323 0.93 -12.52 -3.22
C GLY A 323 -0.12 -13.32 -4.00
N LEU A 324 0.01 -13.42 -5.32
CA LEU A 324 -0.86 -14.22 -6.20
C LEU A 324 -0.32 -15.62 -6.50
N ALA A 325 0.89 -15.95 -6.06
CA ALA A 325 1.62 -17.16 -6.46
C ALA A 325 1.12 -18.42 -5.77
N LEU A 326 1.21 -19.54 -6.46
CA LEU A 326 1.07 -20.87 -5.88
C LEU A 326 2.46 -21.50 -5.72
N ASN A 327 2.77 -22.00 -4.52
CA ASN A 327 4.04 -22.68 -4.20
C ASN A 327 5.30 -21.86 -4.56
N PHE A 328 5.34 -20.56 -4.22
CA PHE A 328 6.52 -19.74 -4.49
C PHE A 328 7.74 -20.13 -3.63
N GLU A 329 7.51 -20.81 -2.49
CA GLU A 329 8.47 -21.57 -1.70
C GLU A 329 7.87 -22.94 -1.38
N ALA A 330 8.68 -23.88 -0.89
CA ALA A 330 8.22 -25.22 -0.54
C ALA A 330 7.02 -25.14 0.41
N ASN A 331 5.85 -25.58 -0.06
CA ASN A 331 4.57 -25.58 0.68
C ASN A 331 4.09 -24.20 1.14
N LYS A 332 4.48 -23.12 0.43
CA LYS A 332 4.05 -21.76 0.75
C LYS A 332 3.41 -21.08 -0.45
N ASN A 333 2.16 -20.72 -0.30
CA ASN A 333 1.39 -19.97 -1.30
C ASN A 333 1.39 -18.49 -0.97
N GLY A 334 1.20 -17.65 -1.97
CA GLY A 334 0.87 -16.27 -1.80
C GLY A 334 -0.49 -16.09 -1.12
N PHE A 335 -0.65 -15.04 -0.34
CA PHE A 335 -1.86 -14.82 0.49
C PHE A 335 -3.14 -14.71 -0.35
N PHE A 336 -3.02 -14.15 -1.53
CA PHE A 336 -4.12 -13.98 -2.46
C PHE A 336 -4.10 -15.00 -3.63
N HIS A 337 -3.40 -16.14 -3.49
CA HIS A 337 -3.36 -17.15 -4.54
C HIS A 337 -4.76 -17.61 -4.97
N ALA A 338 -5.71 -17.67 -4.02
CA ALA A 338 -7.09 -18.06 -4.27
C ALA A 338 -7.83 -17.16 -5.27
N VAL A 339 -7.37 -15.91 -5.48
CA VAL A 339 -7.92 -15.01 -6.50
C VAL A 339 -7.69 -15.57 -7.91
N LEU A 340 -6.53 -16.17 -8.16
CA LEU A 340 -6.22 -16.87 -9.42
C LEU A 340 -6.87 -18.26 -9.47
N ASP A 341 -6.69 -19.07 -8.44
CA ASP A 341 -7.12 -20.46 -8.39
C ASP A 341 -8.65 -20.60 -8.54
N ASN A 342 -9.41 -19.71 -7.89
CA ASN A 342 -10.86 -19.69 -7.91
C ASN A 342 -11.45 -18.83 -9.04
N HIS A 343 -10.62 -18.36 -9.97
CA HIS A 343 -11.07 -17.55 -11.11
C HIS A 343 -11.95 -16.36 -10.70
N LYS A 344 -11.53 -15.61 -9.66
CA LYS A 344 -12.28 -14.45 -9.17
C LYS A 344 -12.29 -13.27 -10.14
N VAL A 345 -11.31 -13.22 -11.05
CA VAL A 345 -11.23 -12.27 -12.16
C VAL A 345 -11.46 -13.04 -13.45
N THR A 346 -12.49 -12.68 -14.21
CA THR A 346 -12.89 -13.41 -15.45
C THR A 346 -12.07 -12.96 -16.66
N GLY A 347 -11.60 -11.72 -16.70
CA GLY A 347 -10.71 -11.16 -17.70
C GLY A 347 -9.28 -10.99 -17.15
N PRO A 348 -8.54 -9.96 -17.59
CA PRO A 348 -7.14 -9.80 -17.23
C PRO A 348 -6.93 -9.24 -15.80
N ILE A 349 -5.86 -9.69 -15.16
CA ILE A 349 -5.25 -9.07 -13.99
C ILE A 349 -4.06 -8.25 -14.50
N LEU A 350 -4.12 -6.95 -14.31
CA LEU A 350 -3.21 -5.95 -14.87
C LEU A 350 -2.40 -5.30 -13.74
N ILE A 351 -1.08 -5.32 -13.82
CA ILE A 351 -0.21 -4.89 -12.73
C ILE A 351 0.81 -3.91 -13.27
N THR A 352 0.64 -2.61 -13.00
CA THR A 352 1.69 -1.64 -13.30
C THR A 352 2.79 -1.72 -12.24
N HIS A 353 4.03 -1.72 -12.69
CA HIS A 353 5.20 -1.72 -11.81
C HIS A 353 6.32 -0.85 -12.39
N SER A 354 7.14 -0.28 -11.52
CA SER A 354 8.29 0.52 -11.94
C SER A 354 9.41 0.48 -10.89
N LYS A 355 10.67 0.39 -11.35
CA LYS A 355 11.84 0.58 -10.49
C LYS A 355 11.96 2.00 -9.92
N ASN A 356 11.23 2.96 -10.49
CA ASN A 356 11.13 4.33 -9.98
C ASN A 356 10.20 4.42 -8.76
N ASP A 357 9.43 3.38 -8.47
CA ASP A 357 8.61 3.26 -7.26
C ASP A 357 9.48 2.90 -6.05
N ARG A 358 10.02 3.93 -5.39
CA ARG A 358 10.86 3.75 -4.20
C ARG A 358 10.06 3.34 -2.96
N ALA A 359 8.78 3.67 -2.89
CA ALA A 359 7.95 3.31 -1.75
C ALA A 359 7.74 1.79 -1.69
N VAL A 360 7.40 1.15 -2.80
CA VAL A 360 7.22 -0.29 -2.87
C VAL A 360 8.53 -1.03 -3.11
N GLY A 361 9.47 -0.44 -3.82
CA GLY A 361 10.76 -1.06 -4.12
C GLY A 361 11.74 -1.09 -2.95
N LEU A 362 11.62 -0.20 -1.98
CA LEU A 362 12.55 -0.10 -0.84
C LEU A 362 11.83 -0.21 0.51
N ALA A 363 10.79 0.63 0.73
CA ALA A 363 10.17 0.69 2.03
C ALA A 363 9.37 -0.58 2.35
N TYR A 364 8.70 -1.18 1.36
CA TYR A 364 7.96 -2.43 1.53
C TYR A 364 8.89 -3.61 1.91
N PRO A 365 9.96 -3.94 1.15
CA PRO A 365 10.87 -5.01 1.52
C PRO A 365 11.54 -4.79 2.88
N LEU A 366 11.82 -3.54 3.22
CA LEU A 366 12.40 -3.20 4.54
C LEU A 366 11.41 -3.46 5.67
N ALA A 367 10.17 -3.02 5.51
CA ALA A 367 9.12 -3.30 6.48
C ALA A 367 8.91 -4.81 6.65
N SER A 368 9.00 -5.58 5.57
CA SER A 368 8.83 -7.04 5.58
C SER A 368 10.04 -7.78 6.14
N ARG A 369 11.28 -7.26 6.00
CA ARG A 369 12.52 -7.85 6.53
C ARG A 369 12.79 -7.56 7.99
N LEU A 370 12.08 -6.66 8.59
CA LEU A 370 12.30 -6.33 10.01
C LEU A 370 12.19 -7.54 10.94
N ASN A 371 11.86 -8.68 10.38
CA ASN A 371 11.76 -9.97 11.04
C ASN A 371 12.98 -10.91 10.90
N GLY A 372 14.13 -10.48 10.34
CA GLY A 372 15.37 -11.17 10.70
C GLY A 372 16.27 -11.78 9.66
N ASP A 373 16.10 -11.57 8.37
CA ASP A 373 16.98 -12.19 7.39
C ASP A 373 18.00 -11.22 6.77
N ASP A 374 19.28 -11.64 6.74
CA ASP A 374 20.37 -10.96 6.05
C ASP A 374 20.13 -10.94 4.54
N ALA A 375 20.20 -9.75 3.93
CA ALA A 375 19.76 -9.56 2.57
C ALA A 375 20.88 -9.54 1.54
N ALA A 376 20.78 -10.39 0.55
CA ALA A 376 21.64 -10.36 -0.65
C ALA A 376 21.19 -9.34 -1.73
N GLY A 377 19.94 -8.92 -1.75
CA GLY A 377 19.39 -7.90 -2.63
C GLY A 377 18.12 -7.32 -2.03
N ILE A 378 17.99 -5.99 -1.91
CA ILE A 378 16.82 -5.35 -1.32
C ILE A 378 15.88 -4.93 -2.46
N GLY A 379 14.67 -5.52 -2.50
CA GLY A 379 13.56 -5.04 -3.31
C GLY A 379 13.57 -5.43 -4.77
N ASP A 380 14.50 -6.24 -5.25
CA ASP A 380 14.48 -6.73 -6.63
C ASP A 380 13.54 -7.95 -6.80
N ALA A 381 13.38 -8.42 -8.05
CA ALA A 381 12.49 -9.54 -8.38
C ALA A 381 12.93 -10.88 -7.76
N SER A 382 14.18 -11.02 -7.31
CA SER A 382 14.70 -12.20 -6.62
C SER A 382 14.60 -12.08 -5.09
N ASP A 383 14.21 -10.91 -4.59
CA ASP A 383 14.01 -10.68 -3.17
C ASP A 383 12.73 -11.35 -2.69
N ARG A 384 12.82 -12.28 -1.74
CA ARG A 384 11.66 -12.92 -1.13
C ARG A 384 10.59 -11.91 -0.68
N PHE A 385 11.01 -10.74 -0.23
CA PHE A 385 10.18 -9.66 0.28
C PHE A 385 9.95 -8.54 -0.73
N GLY A 386 10.13 -8.80 -2.02
CA GLY A 386 9.90 -7.83 -3.07
C GLY A 386 8.44 -7.39 -3.16
N GLY A 387 8.21 -6.12 -3.44
CA GLY A 387 6.88 -5.54 -3.58
C GLY A 387 6.35 -5.58 -5.01
N MET A 388 5.04 -5.80 -5.16
CA MET A 388 4.38 -5.96 -6.45
C MET A 388 4.50 -4.71 -7.33
N GLY A 389 4.34 -3.52 -6.78
CA GLY A 389 4.43 -2.27 -7.52
C GLY A 389 5.84 -1.91 -8.03
N ALA A 390 6.89 -2.60 -7.53
CA ALA A 390 8.26 -2.46 -8.03
C ALA A 390 8.63 -3.55 -9.05
N ASN A 391 8.12 -4.77 -8.88
CA ASN A 391 8.60 -5.97 -9.58
C ASN A 391 7.54 -6.65 -10.45
N GLY A 392 6.28 -6.23 -10.40
CA GLY A 392 5.16 -7.00 -10.93
C GLY A 392 4.93 -8.30 -10.14
N ALA A 393 3.92 -9.09 -10.50
CA ALA A 393 3.69 -10.40 -9.88
C ALA A 393 4.83 -11.37 -10.24
N GLN A 394 5.28 -12.14 -9.23
CA GLN A 394 6.30 -13.17 -9.39
C GLN A 394 5.72 -14.56 -9.10
N HIS A 395 6.40 -15.61 -9.58
CA HIS A 395 6.01 -17.03 -9.39
C HIS A 395 4.56 -17.35 -9.83
N VAL A 396 4.06 -16.62 -10.83
CA VAL A 396 2.78 -16.89 -11.51
C VAL A 396 3.00 -16.98 -13.02
N ASP A 397 2.08 -17.64 -13.72
CA ASP A 397 2.10 -17.60 -15.19
C ASP A 397 1.59 -16.22 -15.66
N LYS A 398 2.49 -15.46 -16.28
CA LYS A 398 2.28 -14.05 -16.60
C LYS A 398 2.87 -13.67 -17.97
N ALA A 399 2.37 -12.59 -18.54
CA ALA A 399 3.01 -11.86 -19.62
C ALA A 399 3.73 -10.61 -19.06
N GLU A 400 4.95 -10.36 -19.54
CA GLU A 400 5.69 -9.14 -19.26
C GLU A 400 5.60 -8.24 -20.49
N ILE A 401 4.94 -7.09 -20.36
CA ILE A 401 4.73 -6.13 -21.45
C ILE A 401 5.09 -4.71 -20.98
N PRO A 402 5.49 -3.81 -21.87
CA PRO A 402 5.69 -2.41 -21.49
C PRO A 402 4.35 -1.72 -21.21
N LEU A 403 4.33 -0.76 -20.27
CA LEU A 403 3.31 0.26 -20.24
C LEU A 403 3.50 1.15 -21.46
N LEU A 404 2.46 1.26 -22.32
CA LEU A 404 2.56 1.96 -23.58
C LEU A 404 2.15 3.43 -23.46
N PRO A 405 2.69 4.33 -24.30
CA PRO A 405 2.15 5.68 -24.45
C PRO A 405 0.68 5.65 -24.87
N VAL A 406 -0.02 6.77 -24.68
CA VAL A 406 -1.42 6.92 -25.12
C VAL A 406 -1.56 6.58 -26.60
N GLY A 407 -2.59 5.77 -26.94
CA GLY A 407 -2.83 5.25 -28.27
C GLY A 407 -2.12 3.92 -28.58
N GLY A 408 -1.28 3.44 -27.67
CA GLY A 408 -0.71 2.09 -27.74
C GLY A 408 -1.80 1.02 -27.64
N LYS A 409 -1.64 -0.07 -28.36
CA LYS A 409 -2.60 -1.18 -28.36
C LYS A 409 -2.14 -2.30 -27.46
N TYR A 410 -3.00 -2.69 -26.54
CA TYR A 410 -2.78 -3.85 -25.67
C TYR A 410 -3.53 -5.08 -26.22
N ASP A 411 -2.89 -6.24 -26.13
CA ASP A 411 -3.54 -7.53 -26.34
C ASP A 411 -3.53 -8.32 -25.02
N PHE A 412 -4.68 -8.34 -24.37
CA PHE A 412 -4.90 -9.10 -23.15
C PHE A 412 -5.61 -10.43 -23.41
N THR A 413 -5.70 -10.84 -24.68
CA THR A 413 -6.34 -12.11 -25.11
C THR A 413 -5.34 -13.23 -25.32
N THR A 414 -4.05 -13.02 -25.02
CA THR A 414 -2.99 -14.04 -25.17
C THR A 414 -3.42 -15.35 -24.50
N PRO A 415 -3.51 -16.47 -25.26
CA PRO A 415 -4.00 -17.74 -24.73
C PRO A 415 -3.17 -18.22 -23.53
N GLY A 416 -3.87 -18.64 -22.48
CA GLY A 416 -3.25 -19.15 -21.24
C GLY A 416 -2.73 -18.06 -20.30
N LYS A 417 -2.69 -16.79 -20.70
CA LYS A 417 -2.24 -15.68 -19.84
C LYS A 417 -3.41 -14.93 -19.26
N ARG A 418 -3.40 -14.76 -17.94
CA ARG A 418 -4.39 -13.99 -17.19
C ARG A 418 -3.77 -12.84 -16.40
N VAL A 419 -2.49 -12.93 -16.08
CA VAL A 419 -1.71 -11.92 -15.38
C VAL A 419 -0.79 -11.22 -16.37
N PHE A 420 -0.85 -9.90 -16.38
CA PHE A 420 -0.03 -9.04 -17.25
C PHE A 420 0.72 -8.04 -16.37
N ASN A 421 2.03 -8.20 -16.28
CA ASN A 421 2.91 -7.19 -15.68
C ASN A 421 3.20 -6.11 -16.72
N LEU A 422 2.88 -4.86 -16.39
CA LEU A 422 3.10 -3.71 -17.25
C LEU A 422 4.27 -2.89 -16.70
N ASN A 423 5.43 -3.04 -17.36
CA ASN A 423 6.63 -2.29 -16.98
C ASN A 423 6.47 -0.80 -17.33
N GLY A 424 6.38 0.01 -16.30
CA GLY A 424 6.20 1.46 -16.38
C GLY A 424 7.48 2.28 -16.21
N ASP A 425 8.67 1.69 -16.24
CA ASP A 425 9.94 2.38 -15.98
C ASP A 425 10.15 3.65 -16.81
N ALA A 426 9.66 3.68 -18.05
CA ALA A 426 9.78 4.81 -18.95
C ALA A 426 8.74 5.92 -18.71
N ILE A 427 7.62 5.58 -18.05
CA ILE A 427 6.44 6.45 -17.94
C ILE A 427 6.22 6.86 -16.47
N ILE A 428 6.19 5.89 -15.57
CA ILE A 428 5.95 6.10 -14.15
C ILE A 428 7.22 6.60 -13.47
N GLN A 429 7.17 7.80 -12.89
CA GLN A 429 8.34 8.45 -12.29
C GLN A 429 8.40 8.32 -10.77
N SER A 430 7.27 8.00 -10.10
CA SER A 430 7.18 7.89 -8.65
C SER A 430 6.02 7.00 -8.24
N HIS A 431 5.94 6.64 -6.95
CA HIS A 431 4.86 5.83 -6.38
C HIS A 431 3.45 6.43 -6.61
N GLY A 432 3.30 7.74 -6.52
CA GLY A 432 2.01 8.43 -6.69
C GLY A 432 1.64 8.77 -8.13
N ASP A 433 2.50 8.44 -9.10
CA ASP A 433 2.30 8.81 -10.51
C ASP A 433 1.37 7.80 -11.23
N VAL A 434 0.10 7.75 -10.80
CA VAL A 434 -0.88 6.71 -11.20
C VAL A 434 -2.10 7.22 -11.95
N ALA A 435 -2.48 8.51 -11.79
CA ALA A 435 -3.65 9.10 -12.44
C ALA A 435 -3.33 9.61 -13.87
N ARG A 436 -2.53 8.84 -14.61
CA ARG A 436 -2.05 9.21 -15.95
C ARG A 436 -2.95 8.66 -17.05
N PRO A 437 -3.02 9.33 -18.21
CA PRO A 437 -3.71 8.78 -19.38
C PRO A 437 -3.19 7.38 -19.79
N GLU A 438 -1.89 7.10 -19.63
CA GLU A 438 -1.29 5.81 -19.95
C GLU A 438 -1.81 4.69 -19.06
N THR A 439 -1.94 4.93 -17.75
CA THR A 439 -2.48 3.94 -16.81
C THR A 439 -4.00 3.75 -17.00
N ALA A 440 -4.72 4.83 -17.29
CA ALA A 440 -6.14 4.78 -17.63
C ALA A 440 -6.39 4.03 -18.96
N ALA A 441 -5.48 4.14 -19.94
CA ALA A 441 -5.56 3.42 -21.21
C ALA A 441 -5.47 1.89 -21.02
N VAL A 442 -4.75 1.42 -19.98
CA VAL A 442 -4.72 0.00 -19.63
C VAL A 442 -6.10 -0.51 -19.22
N LEU A 443 -6.81 0.25 -18.36
CA LEU A 443 -8.18 -0.07 -17.97
C LEU A 443 -9.13 0.00 -19.17
N ALA A 444 -9.03 1.07 -19.97
CA ALA A 444 -9.85 1.25 -21.18
C ALA A 444 -9.73 0.05 -22.13
N ALA A 445 -8.52 -0.44 -22.37
CA ALA A 445 -8.31 -1.63 -23.21
C ALA A 445 -8.97 -2.89 -22.63
N ALA A 446 -8.94 -3.07 -21.30
CA ALA A 446 -9.60 -4.21 -20.66
C ALA A 446 -11.13 -4.10 -20.66
N MET A 447 -11.69 -2.89 -20.62
CA MET A 447 -13.15 -2.66 -20.67
C MET A 447 -13.73 -3.01 -22.04
N THR A 448 -12.93 -3.01 -23.11
CA THR A 448 -13.38 -3.35 -24.46
C THR A 448 -13.38 -4.87 -24.76
N LEU A 449 -12.93 -5.71 -23.80
CA LEU A 449 -13.04 -7.16 -23.86
C LEU A 449 -14.42 -7.63 -23.36
#